data_fd1413930fe8e618e6408854afbadcaa
#
_entry.id   fd1413930fe8e618e6408854afbadcaa
#
_cell.length_a   1.000
_cell.length_b   1.000
_cell.length_c   1.000
_cell.angle_alpha   90.00
_cell.angle_beta   90.00
_cell.angle_gamma   90.00
#
_symmetry.space_group_name_H-M   'P 1'
#
loop_
_entity.id
_entity.type
_entity.pdbx_description
1 polymer ?
#
loop_
_entity_poly.entity_id
_entity_poly.type
_entity_poly.pdbx_seq_one_letter_code
_entity_poly.pdbx_strand_id
1 'polypeptide(L)'
;MVGLLAGCVSPIALNRAVIAYDDAVTDALSQQLLINIARAYHRQPIHFTGVSNIAATFSFQANAGAMPSPGGLAGASIMPIFGGTFAENPTISIVPIEGEDFTQRLLTPFPQNKLTLLLRQRYDVDLLLRMMAQEVRLFQSPHYEIYRNSPRDTANYEMFRRVVLHLSAIQDDNKLYAEPLPLIHTWTIPARAIEAEGFQALQKEFSVRHDPISNTYTLRKHTAGPILITNYDPALLSDEERDQLNDMADDWDVSDIAFDIRADHYGGAWPMRGVFRLRSFHSILGFLGKAIGADAGYHVDKDVRTPPILNDENPDLTMELEISRIPPSEADISVRWNDRFYAVKTTGPYARWNRDAFQLLFLLFQMTVTDIPRVGVPSITIAK
;
A
#
# COMPACT_ATOMS: atom_id res chain seq x y z
N MET A 1 7.80 54.29 13.08
CA MET A 1 6.77 53.27 12.76
C MET A 1 7.33 52.26 11.76
N VAL A 2 8.31 51.41 12.13
CA VAL A 2 9.02 50.42 11.25
C VAL A 2 9.16 49.06 11.93
N GLY A 3 8.41 48.81 12.97
CA GLY A 3 8.58 47.58 13.80
C GLY A 3 7.65 46.40 13.50
N LEU A 4 6.85 46.40 12.41
CA LEU A 4 5.76 45.41 12.20
C LEU A 4 5.99 44.41 11.06
N LEU A 5 7.12 44.40 10.38
CA LEU A 5 7.36 43.49 9.23
C LEU A 5 8.18 42.26 9.54
N ALA A 6 8.81 42.15 10.72
CA ALA A 6 9.66 41.01 11.06
C ALA A 6 8.89 39.76 11.49
N GLY A 7 7.61 39.88 11.88
CA GLY A 7 6.81 38.76 12.37
C GLY A 7 6.19 37.88 11.30
N CYS A 8 6.05 38.33 10.06
CA CYS A 8 5.34 37.58 9.01
C CYS A 8 6.22 36.67 8.15
N VAL A 9 7.53 36.80 8.21
CA VAL A 9 8.47 36.05 7.36
C VAL A 9 8.69 34.62 7.91
N SER A 10 8.70 34.48 9.23
CA SER A 10 8.98 33.20 9.91
C SER A 10 7.95 32.07 9.58
N PRO A 11 6.62 32.29 9.61
CA PRO A 11 5.67 31.26 9.26
C PRO A 11 5.72 30.83 7.79
N ILE A 12 5.99 31.77 6.87
CA ILE A 12 6.10 31.49 5.44
C ILE A 12 7.37 30.69 5.14
N ALA A 13 8.48 31.03 5.75
CA ALA A 13 9.73 30.28 5.63
C ALA A 13 9.60 28.88 6.19
N LEU A 14 9.01 28.74 7.37
CA LEU A 14 8.75 27.43 7.99
C LEU A 14 7.85 26.54 7.09
N ASN A 15 6.75 27.11 6.57
CA ASN A 15 5.85 26.35 5.70
C ASN A 15 6.56 25.85 4.42
N ARG A 16 7.35 26.70 3.78
CA ARG A 16 8.14 26.31 2.60
C ARG A 16 9.17 25.23 2.91
N ALA A 17 9.87 25.36 4.04
CA ALA A 17 10.85 24.39 4.47
C ALA A 17 10.20 23.02 4.75
N VAL A 18 9.07 22.98 5.47
CA VAL A 18 8.35 21.73 5.77
C VAL A 18 7.95 21.01 4.48
N ILE A 19 7.36 21.72 3.51
CA ILE A 19 6.97 21.14 2.23
C ILE A 19 8.20 20.64 1.46
N ALA A 20 9.27 21.42 1.37
CA ALA A 20 10.49 21.05 0.67
C ALA A 20 11.17 19.82 1.29
N TYR A 21 11.15 19.68 2.62
CA TYR A 21 11.67 18.49 3.30
C TYR A 21 10.78 17.26 3.10
N ASP A 22 9.46 17.42 3.12
CA ASP A 22 8.51 16.33 2.85
C ASP A 22 8.70 15.80 1.43
N ASP A 23 8.77 16.68 0.44
CA ASP A 23 9.05 16.33 -0.96
C ASP A 23 10.40 15.60 -1.07
N ALA A 24 11.46 16.11 -0.46
CA ALA A 24 12.80 15.52 -0.53
C ALA A 24 12.85 14.12 0.12
N VAL A 25 12.13 13.89 1.23
CA VAL A 25 12.05 12.58 1.90
C VAL A 25 11.25 11.59 1.04
N THR A 26 10.13 12.03 0.47
CA THR A 26 9.28 11.20 -0.40
C THR A 26 10.03 10.79 -1.67
N ASP A 27 10.75 11.73 -2.30
CA ASP A 27 11.60 11.48 -3.46
C ASP A 27 12.72 10.49 -3.12
N ALA A 28 13.39 10.67 -2.00
CA ALA A 28 14.47 9.78 -1.56
C ALA A 28 13.96 8.35 -1.33
N LEU A 29 12.79 8.17 -0.70
CA LEU A 29 12.17 6.86 -0.52
C LEU A 29 11.76 6.23 -1.86
N SER A 30 11.20 7.02 -2.77
CA SER A 30 10.81 6.57 -4.12
C SER A 30 12.03 6.10 -4.91
N GLN A 31 13.12 6.84 -4.87
CA GLN A 31 14.39 6.46 -5.48
C GLN A 31 14.98 5.19 -4.85
N GLN A 32 14.89 5.02 -3.53
CA GLN A 32 15.32 3.79 -2.85
C GLN A 32 14.50 2.57 -3.28
N LEU A 33 13.20 2.71 -3.49
CA LEU A 33 12.36 1.64 -4.02
C LEU A 33 12.83 1.21 -5.41
N LEU A 34 13.07 2.15 -6.34
CA LEU A 34 13.60 1.86 -7.67
C LEU A 34 14.99 1.20 -7.62
N ILE A 35 15.91 1.71 -6.77
CA ILE A 35 17.23 1.09 -6.59
C ILE A 35 17.08 -0.35 -6.09
N ASN A 36 16.16 -0.61 -5.16
CA ASN A 36 15.98 -1.94 -4.61
C ASN A 36 15.34 -2.92 -5.61
N ILE A 37 14.48 -2.46 -6.53
CA ILE A 37 14.05 -3.26 -7.67
C ILE A 37 15.24 -3.59 -8.58
N ALA A 38 16.10 -2.60 -8.90
CA ALA A 38 17.30 -2.82 -9.69
C ALA A 38 18.29 -3.78 -9.01
N ARG A 39 18.49 -3.65 -7.68
CA ARG A 39 19.30 -4.59 -6.88
C ARG A 39 18.73 -6.00 -6.93
N ALA A 40 17.41 -6.16 -6.79
CA ALA A 40 16.74 -7.46 -6.89
C ALA A 40 16.96 -8.11 -8.28
N TYR A 41 16.91 -7.33 -9.37
CA TYR A 41 17.24 -7.79 -10.71
C TYR A 41 18.69 -8.28 -10.81
N HIS A 42 19.64 -7.55 -10.24
CA HIS A 42 21.06 -7.88 -10.24
C HIS A 42 21.49 -8.84 -9.11
N ARG A 43 20.53 -9.39 -8.35
CA ARG A 43 20.76 -10.30 -7.21
C ARG A 43 21.67 -9.69 -6.14
N GLN A 44 21.53 -8.39 -5.90
CA GLN A 44 22.26 -7.67 -4.87
C GLN A 44 21.40 -7.50 -3.60
N PRO A 45 22.02 -7.29 -2.43
CA PRO A 45 21.30 -7.08 -1.19
C PRO A 45 20.39 -5.85 -1.25
N ILE A 46 19.16 -6.04 -0.76
CA ILE A 46 18.16 -4.98 -0.61
C ILE A 46 18.46 -4.23 0.68
N HIS A 47 18.45 -2.90 0.63
CA HIS A 47 18.73 -2.06 1.78
C HIS A 47 17.90 -0.78 1.73
N PHE A 48 17.39 -0.37 2.88
CA PHE A 48 16.61 0.87 3.06
C PHE A 48 17.20 1.74 4.15
N THR A 49 17.06 3.05 3.96
CA THR A 49 17.37 4.04 4.97
C THR A 49 16.15 4.93 5.20
N GLY A 50 15.94 5.33 6.44
CA GLY A 50 14.86 6.25 6.82
C GLY A 50 15.39 7.56 7.34
N VAL A 51 14.62 8.62 7.20
CA VAL A 51 14.86 9.89 7.87
C VAL A 51 14.15 9.86 9.22
N SER A 52 14.91 9.89 10.32
CA SER A 52 14.34 9.80 11.67
C SER A 52 13.97 11.15 12.24
N ASN A 53 14.69 12.19 11.87
CA ASN A 53 14.48 13.55 12.36
C ASN A 53 15.04 14.59 11.37
N ILE A 54 14.31 15.68 11.21
CA ILE A 54 14.77 16.88 10.52
C ILE A 54 14.62 18.04 11.49
N ALA A 55 15.75 18.63 11.91
CA ALA A 55 15.79 19.84 12.71
C ALA A 55 16.35 20.98 11.86
N ALA A 56 15.62 22.06 11.73
CA ALA A 56 16.09 23.25 11.00
C ALA A 56 16.22 24.43 11.96
N THR A 57 17.37 25.08 11.90
CA THR A 57 17.61 26.35 12.60
C THR A 57 17.61 27.47 11.57
N PHE A 58 16.73 28.43 11.81
CA PHE A 58 16.61 29.60 10.93
C PHE A 58 17.30 30.80 11.57
N SER A 59 18.22 31.42 10.87
CA SER A 59 18.85 32.69 11.29
C SER A 59 18.47 33.82 10.33
N PHE A 60 17.96 34.90 10.90
CA PHE A 60 17.60 36.10 10.19
C PHE A 60 18.58 37.22 10.59
N GLN A 61 19.32 37.75 9.66
CA GLN A 61 20.15 38.94 9.90
C GLN A 61 19.63 40.09 9.04
N ALA A 62 19.20 41.16 9.69
CA ALA A 62 18.85 42.39 9.02
C ALA A 62 20.00 43.39 9.22
N ASN A 63 20.62 43.83 8.14
CA ASN A 63 21.65 44.86 8.15
C ASN A 63 21.06 46.17 7.64
N ALA A 64 21.10 47.20 8.46
CA ALA A 64 20.80 48.55 8.07
C ALA A 64 22.10 49.35 8.05
N GLY A 65 22.46 49.87 6.89
CA GLY A 65 23.63 50.69 6.71
C GLY A 65 23.27 52.01 6.02
N ALA A 66 24.12 53.01 6.19
CA ALA A 66 24.03 54.25 5.47
C ALA A 66 25.35 54.49 4.70
N MET A 67 25.26 54.69 3.38
CA MET A 67 26.40 55.07 2.57
C MET A 67 26.31 56.53 2.17
N PRO A 68 27.39 57.28 2.25
CA PRO A 68 27.42 58.61 1.65
C PRO A 68 27.36 58.52 0.12
N SER A 69 26.51 59.31 -0.50
CA SER A 69 26.38 59.39 -1.96
C SER A 69 27.72 59.72 -2.63
N PRO A 70 28.14 59.03 -3.71
CA PRO A 70 29.41 59.26 -4.39
C PRO A 70 29.35 60.48 -5.33
N GLY A 71 28.93 61.60 -4.86
CA GLY A 71 28.86 62.82 -5.61
C GLY A 71 29.24 64.02 -4.71
N GLY A 72 30.53 64.36 -4.69
CA GLY A 72 30.98 65.52 -3.99
C GLY A 72 30.38 66.81 -4.60
N LEU A 73 29.62 67.53 -3.80
CA LEU A 73 29.48 69.00 -3.66
C LEU A 73 28.13 69.26 -2.95
N ALA A 74 28.25 69.77 -1.72
CA ALA A 74 27.24 70.52 -0.96
C ALA A 74 25.82 69.90 -0.91
N GLY A 75 25.67 68.96 -0.05
CA GLY A 75 24.38 68.38 0.30
C GLY A 75 24.53 66.87 0.54
N ALA A 76 25.02 66.46 1.73
CA ALA A 76 25.17 65.04 2.07
C ALA A 76 23.81 64.32 2.08
N SER A 77 23.44 63.77 0.96
CA SER A 77 22.33 62.83 0.92
C SER A 77 22.82 61.42 1.34
N ILE A 78 22.32 60.95 2.45
CA ILE A 78 22.60 59.63 2.98
C ILE A 78 21.63 58.66 2.30
N MET A 79 22.17 57.68 1.57
CA MET A 79 21.38 56.65 0.96
C MET A 79 21.28 55.47 1.96
N PRO A 80 20.09 55.17 2.47
CA PRO A 80 19.93 53.99 3.34
C PRO A 80 20.06 52.72 2.53
N ILE A 81 20.90 51.79 2.98
CA ILE A 81 21.02 50.44 2.42
C ILE A 81 20.36 49.48 3.41
N PHE A 82 19.34 48.81 2.95
CA PHE A 82 18.71 47.73 3.69
C PHE A 82 19.11 46.41 3.04
N GLY A 83 19.79 45.57 3.81
CA GLY A 83 20.12 44.19 3.42
C GLY A 83 19.57 43.19 4.46
N GLY A 84 19.02 42.13 4.01
CA GLY A 84 18.63 41.00 4.86
C GLY A 84 19.25 39.72 4.33
N THR A 85 19.88 38.96 5.20
CA THR A 85 20.31 37.58 4.90
C THR A 85 19.47 36.61 5.68
N PHE A 86 18.97 35.61 4.96
CA PHE A 86 18.26 34.43 5.53
C PHE A 86 19.19 33.23 5.36
N ALA A 87 19.50 32.57 6.44
CA ALA A 87 20.26 31.33 6.42
C ALA A 87 19.49 30.23 7.15
N GLU A 88 19.39 29.08 6.50
CA GLU A 88 18.80 27.87 7.02
C GLU A 88 19.91 26.82 7.18
N ASN A 89 20.00 26.22 8.37
CA ASN A 89 20.96 25.17 8.67
C ASN A 89 20.20 23.91 9.12
N PRO A 90 19.80 23.02 8.18
CA PRO A 90 19.13 21.78 8.50
C PRO A 90 20.10 20.75 9.08
N THR A 91 19.68 20.05 10.12
CA THR A 91 20.32 18.83 10.61
C THR A 91 19.37 17.66 10.30
N ILE A 92 19.81 16.76 9.44
CA ILE A 92 19.04 15.59 8.99
C ILE A 92 19.68 14.34 9.58
N SER A 93 18.90 13.54 10.31
CA SER A 93 19.33 12.26 10.86
C SER A 93 18.82 11.13 9.96
N ILE A 94 19.77 10.47 9.29
CA ILE A 94 19.50 9.32 8.43
C ILE A 94 19.90 8.06 9.18
N VAL A 95 18.99 7.09 9.26
CA VAL A 95 19.20 5.82 9.96
C VAL A 95 18.94 4.64 9.01
N PRO A 96 19.75 3.58 9.05
CA PRO A 96 19.47 2.37 8.32
C PRO A 96 18.21 1.71 8.89
N ILE A 97 17.36 1.18 8.01
CA ILE A 97 16.25 0.32 8.38
C ILE A 97 16.73 -1.11 8.24
N GLU A 98 17.16 -1.69 9.34
CA GLU A 98 17.81 -3.01 9.40
C GLU A 98 17.47 -3.73 10.72
N GLY A 99 17.98 -4.93 10.89
CA GLY A 99 17.78 -5.74 12.08
C GLY A 99 16.81 -6.91 11.84
N GLU A 100 16.69 -7.77 12.84
CA GLU A 100 15.91 -9.01 12.76
C GLU A 100 14.42 -8.72 12.51
N ASP A 101 13.83 -7.79 13.26
CA ASP A 101 12.42 -7.45 13.13
C ASP A 101 12.05 -6.92 11.74
N PHE A 102 12.90 -6.06 11.16
CA PHE A 102 12.69 -5.56 9.81
C PHE A 102 12.86 -6.68 8.77
N THR A 103 13.91 -7.50 8.90
CA THR A 103 14.16 -8.62 8.00
C THR A 103 13.03 -9.63 8.03
N GLN A 104 12.51 -9.96 9.21
CA GLN A 104 11.36 -10.84 9.36
C GLN A 104 10.14 -10.28 8.62
N ARG A 105 9.79 -9.00 8.82
CA ARG A 105 8.67 -8.35 8.13
C ARG A 105 8.87 -8.28 6.61
N LEU A 106 10.10 -8.03 6.17
CA LEU A 106 10.46 -7.99 4.76
C LEU A 106 10.22 -9.34 4.07
N LEU A 107 10.48 -10.45 4.77
CA LEU A 107 10.37 -11.82 4.27
C LEU A 107 9.00 -12.46 4.54
N THR A 108 8.23 -11.96 5.49
CA THR A 108 6.89 -12.50 5.81
C THR A 108 5.90 -12.14 4.71
N PRO A 109 5.14 -13.09 4.17
CA PRO A 109 4.06 -12.81 3.22
C PRO A 109 3.02 -11.86 3.84
N PHE A 110 2.42 -11.01 3.00
CA PHE A 110 1.37 -10.12 3.45
C PHE A 110 0.16 -10.93 3.94
N PRO A 111 -0.40 -10.60 5.11
CA PRO A 111 -1.63 -11.22 5.56
C PRO A 111 -2.84 -10.68 4.76
N GLN A 112 -3.89 -11.50 4.65
CA GLN A 112 -5.11 -11.22 3.90
C GLN A 112 -5.77 -9.88 4.25
N ASN A 113 -5.72 -9.44 5.50
CA ASN A 113 -6.32 -8.19 5.94
C ASN A 113 -5.68 -6.94 5.28
N LYS A 114 -4.39 -6.97 4.95
CA LYS A 114 -3.72 -5.86 4.26
C LYS A 114 -4.20 -5.71 2.82
N LEU A 115 -4.37 -6.82 2.09
CA LEU A 115 -4.95 -6.79 0.75
C LEU A 115 -6.40 -6.30 0.79
N THR A 116 -7.19 -6.74 1.77
CA THR A 116 -8.58 -6.30 1.93
C THR A 116 -8.70 -4.80 2.18
N LEU A 117 -7.78 -4.23 2.99
CA LEU A 117 -7.75 -2.78 3.18
C LEU A 117 -7.61 -2.02 1.86
N LEU A 118 -6.75 -2.51 0.95
CA LEU A 118 -6.53 -1.92 -0.37
C LEU A 118 -7.75 -2.11 -1.29
N LEU A 119 -8.34 -3.30 -1.32
CA LEU A 119 -9.56 -3.56 -2.09
C LEU A 119 -10.73 -2.66 -1.65
N ARG A 120 -10.88 -2.42 -0.34
CA ARG A 120 -11.90 -1.48 0.20
C ARG A 120 -11.64 -0.03 -0.17
N GLN A 121 -10.39 0.35 -0.45
CA GLN A 121 -10.04 1.66 -1.02
C GLN A 121 -10.26 1.73 -2.55
N ARG A 122 -10.89 0.70 -3.14
CA ARG A 122 -11.16 0.58 -4.57
C ARG A 122 -9.92 0.55 -5.47
N TYR A 123 -8.80 0.05 -4.93
CA TYR A 123 -7.70 -0.32 -5.81
C TYR A 123 -8.14 -1.39 -6.80
N ASP A 124 -7.63 -1.30 -8.01
CA ASP A 124 -7.88 -2.27 -9.06
C ASP A 124 -7.41 -3.66 -8.62
N VAL A 125 -8.31 -4.66 -8.69
CA VAL A 125 -8.00 -6.03 -8.26
C VAL A 125 -6.98 -6.70 -9.17
N ASP A 126 -6.94 -6.33 -10.48
CA ASP A 126 -5.90 -6.82 -11.39
C ASP A 126 -4.53 -6.34 -10.93
N LEU A 127 -4.36 -5.05 -10.69
CA LEU A 127 -3.10 -4.49 -10.22
C LEU A 127 -2.67 -5.09 -8.88
N LEU A 128 -3.60 -5.18 -7.92
CA LEU A 128 -3.33 -5.75 -6.59
C LEU A 128 -2.85 -7.20 -6.66
N LEU A 129 -3.60 -8.06 -7.36
CA LEU A 129 -3.29 -9.48 -7.42
C LEU A 129 -2.04 -9.75 -8.27
N ARG A 130 -1.82 -9.02 -9.36
CA ARG A 130 -0.56 -9.11 -10.12
C ARG A 130 0.65 -8.79 -9.27
N MET A 131 0.57 -7.77 -8.42
CA MET A 131 1.68 -7.37 -7.57
C MET A 131 1.82 -8.26 -6.33
N MET A 132 0.71 -8.51 -5.62
CA MET A 132 0.74 -9.16 -4.31
C MET A 132 0.61 -10.68 -4.36
N ALA A 133 -0.06 -11.28 -5.36
CA ALA A 133 -0.24 -12.73 -5.40
C ALA A 133 0.93 -13.44 -6.11
N GLN A 134 1.43 -14.50 -5.47
CA GLN A 134 2.47 -15.37 -6.00
C GLN A 134 1.89 -16.43 -6.94
N GLU A 135 0.72 -16.96 -6.57
CA GLU A 135 0.04 -18.03 -7.28
C GLU A 135 -1.45 -17.99 -6.97
N VAL A 136 -2.24 -18.59 -7.85
CA VAL A 136 -3.63 -18.95 -7.59
C VAL A 136 -3.74 -20.46 -7.55
N ARG A 137 -4.52 -20.97 -6.61
CA ARG A 137 -4.87 -22.38 -6.45
C ARG A 137 -6.35 -22.52 -6.70
N LEU A 138 -6.72 -23.14 -7.81
CA LEU A 138 -8.12 -23.44 -8.16
C LEU A 138 -8.52 -24.76 -7.57
N PHE A 139 -9.66 -24.79 -6.89
CA PHE A 139 -10.18 -26.04 -6.35
C PHE A 139 -10.85 -26.87 -7.45
N GLN A 140 -10.26 -28.02 -7.73
CA GLN A 140 -10.79 -29.06 -8.62
C GLN A 140 -10.95 -30.35 -7.79
N SER A 141 -12.15 -30.53 -7.21
CA SER A 141 -12.39 -31.59 -6.23
C SER A 141 -11.84 -32.95 -6.69
N PRO A 142 -11.00 -33.66 -5.89
CA PRO A 142 -10.57 -33.35 -4.53
C PRO A 142 -9.23 -32.58 -4.42
N HIS A 143 -8.67 -32.06 -5.49
CA HIS A 143 -7.34 -31.47 -5.52
C HIS A 143 -7.37 -30.00 -5.89
N TYR A 144 -6.25 -29.29 -5.63
CA TYR A 144 -5.99 -27.94 -6.14
C TYR A 144 -5.06 -28.00 -7.34
N GLU A 145 -5.41 -27.23 -8.39
CA GLU A 145 -4.49 -26.91 -9.48
C GLU A 145 -3.81 -25.58 -9.19
N ILE A 146 -2.48 -25.56 -9.28
CA ILE A 146 -1.66 -24.42 -8.89
C ILE A 146 -1.18 -23.69 -10.15
N TYR A 147 -1.48 -22.40 -10.27
CA TYR A 147 -1.08 -21.54 -11.37
C TYR A 147 -0.24 -20.39 -10.85
N ARG A 148 1.03 -20.36 -11.26
CA ARG A 148 2.02 -19.40 -10.75
C ARG A 148 1.98 -18.08 -11.51
N ASN A 149 2.07 -16.99 -10.78
CA ASN A 149 2.26 -15.65 -11.34
C ASN A 149 3.75 -15.46 -11.74
N SER A 150 4.16 -16.13 -12.80
CA SER A 150 5.54 -16.11 -13.31
C SER A 150 5.54 -16.24 -14.83
N PRO A 151 5.90 -15.19 -15.60
CA PRO A 151 5.91 -15.21 -17.08
C PRO A 151 6.78 -16.31 -17.69
N ARG A 152 7.78 -16.82 -16.97
CA ARG A 152 8.62 -17.94 -17.43
C ARG A 152 7.86 -19.25 -17.58
N ASP A 153 6.81 -19.42 -16.79
CA ASP A 153 5.93 -20.59 -16.82
C ASP A 153 4.65 -20.21 -17.52
N THR A 154 4.70 -20.20 -18.86
CA THR A 154 3.67 -19.61 -19.73
C THR A 154 2.28 -20.14 -19.45
N ALA A 155 2.09 -21.47 -19.40
CA ALA A 155 0.77 -22.08 -19.19
C ALA A 155 0.17 -21.69 -17.81
N ASN A 156 0.99 -21.72 -16.76
CA ASN A 156 0.58 -21.31 -15.43
C ASN A 156 0.29 -19.81 -15.36
N TYR A 157 1.14 -19.00 -15.99
CA TYR A 157 0.97 -17.55 -16.01
C TYR A 157 -0.29 -17.12 -16.77
N GLU A 158 -0.57 -17.73 -17.93
CA GLU A 158 -1.80 -17.43 -18.68
C GLU A 158 -3.05 -17.71 -17.86
N MET A 159 -3.13 -18.87 -17.20
CA MET A 159 -4.29 -19.20 -16.37
C MET A 159 -4.40 -18.25 -15.18
N PHE A 160 -3.29 -17.95 -14.49
CA PHE A 160 -3.27 -16.95 -13.42
C PHE A 160 -3.82 -15.62 -13.92
N ARG A 161 -3.35 -15.12 -15.07
CA ARG A 161 -3.80 -13.84 -15.64
C ARG A 161 -5.29 -13.86 -16.00
N ARG A 162 -5.77 -14.95 -16.60
CA ARG A 162 -7.20 -15.09 -16.96
C ARG A 162 -8.11 -15.05 -15.74
N VAL A 163 -7.72 -15.74 -14.65
CA VAL A 163 -8.47 -15.68 -13.39
C VAL A 163 -8.51 -14.25 -12.84
N VAL A 164 -7.37 -13.57 -12.81
CA VAL A 164 -7.27 -12.19 -12.30
C VAL A 164 -8.10 -11.22 -13.17
N LEU A 165 -8.01 -11.32 -14.51
CA LEU A 165 -8.82 -10.53 -15.43
C LEU A 165 -10.33 -10.78 -15.25
N HIS A 166 -10.71 -12.01 -14.91
CA HIS A 166 -12.11 -12.32 -14.63
C HIS A 166 -12.62 -11.60 -13.39
N LEU A 167 -11.83 -11.58 -12.31
CA LEU A 167 -12.18 -10.82 -11.10
C LEU A 167 -12.20 -9.31 -11.35
N SER A 168 -11.27 -8.81 -12.17
CA SER A 168 -11.26 -7.40 -12.58
C SER A 168 -12.53 -7.00 -13.32
N ALA A 169 -12.96 -7.81 -14.30
CA ALA A 169 -14.20 -7.56 -15.02
C ALA A 169 -15.45 -7.54 -14.12
N ILE A 170 -15.46 -8.35 -13.04
CA ILE A 170 -16.54 -8.33 -12.04
C ILE A 170 -16.47 -7.07 -11.17
N GLN A 171 -15.24 -6.61 -10.84
CA GLN A 171 -15.02 -5.38 -10.08
C GLN A 171 -15.45 -4.14 -10.87
N ASP A 172 -15.15 -4.08 -12.17
CA ASP A 172 -15.51 -2.97 -13.05
C ASP A 172 -17.02 -2.69 -13.04
N ASP A 173 -17.83 -3.74 -12.92
CA ASP A 173 -19.29 -3.64 -12.82
C ASP A 173 -19.77 -3.44 -11.36
N ASN A 174 -18.87 -3.20 -10.41
CA ASN A 174 -19.16 -3.05 -8.97
C ASN A 174 -19.90 -4.28 -8.36
N LYS A 175 -19.61 -5.48 -8.85
CA LYS A 175 -20.21 -6.75 -8.39
C LYS A 175 -19.21 -7.63 -7.64
N LEU A 176 -17.99 -7.16 -7.40
CA LEU A 176 -16.98 -7.86 -6.61
C LEU A 176 -17.03 -7.39 -5.16
N TYR A 177 -17.18 -8.34 -4.25
CA TYR A 177 -17.17 -8.13 -2.81
C TYR A 177 -15.86 -8.67 -2.25
N ALA A 178 -15.25 -7.96 -1.31
CA ALA A 178 -14.05 -8.39 -0.58
C ALA A 178 -14.28 -8.13 0.91
N GLU A 179 -15.00 -9.04 1.54
CA GLU A 179 -15.54 -8.84 2.88
C GLU A 179 -15.23 -10.06 3.77
N PRO A 180 -15.08 -9.84 5.10
CA PRO A 180 -15.02 -10.94 6.04
C PRO A 180 -16.36 -11.68 6.07
N LEU A 181 -16.29 -13.00 6.11
CA LEU A 181 -17.47 -13.85 6.28
C LEU A 181 -18.12 -13.53 7.63
N PRO A 182 -19.39 -13.08 7.68
CA PRO A 182 -20.05 -12.80 8.95
C PRO A 182 -20.50 -14.13 9.60
N LEU A 183 -19.79 -14.58 10.61
CA LEU A 183 -20.13 -15.81 11.34
C LEU A 183 -21.03 -15.47 12.54
N ILE A 184 -22.05 -16.30 12.75
CA ILE A 184 -23.01 -16.16 13.84
C ILE A 184 -23.00 -17.43 14.68
N HIS A 185 -22.31 -17.40 15.80
CA HIS A 185 -22.35 -18.50 16.74
C HIS A 185 -23.56 -18.38 17.66
N THR A 186 -24.34 -19.44 17.77
CA THR A 186 -25.56 -19.48 18.57
C THR A 186 -25.47 -20.60 19.61
N TRP A 187 -25.72 -20.25 20.88
CA TRP A 187 -25.79 -21.22 21.98
C TRP A 187 -27.15 -21.09 22.66
N THR A 188 -27.74 -22.22 23.04
CA THR A 188 -28.98 -22.23 23.85
C THR A 188 -28.64 -22.83 25.20
N ILE A 189 -28.90 -22.08 26.28
CA ILE A 189 -28.64 -22.50 27.65
C ILE A 189 -29.90 -22.36 28.49
N PRO A 190 -30.17 -23.28 29.45
CA PRO A 190 -31.30 -23.16 30.36
C PRO A 190 -31.20 -21.89 31.22
N ALA A 191 -32.32 -21.16 31.40
CA ALA A 191 -32.32 -19.90 32.17
C ALA A 191 -31.81 -20.11 33.63
N ARG A 192 -32.04 -21.28 34.20
CA ARG A 192 -31.57 -21.67 35.54
C ARG A 192 -30.04 -21.86 35.65
N ALA A 193 -29.34 -21.93 34.52
CA ALA A 193 -27.89 -22.17 34.49
C ALA A 193 -27.06 -20.89 34.65
N ILE A 194 -27.72 -19.71 34.70
CA ILE A 194 -27.05 -18.42 34.78
C ILE A 194 -27.50 -17.68 36.05
N GLU A 195 -26.55 -17.30 36.88
CA GLU A 195 -26.76 -16.38 38.00
C GLU A 195 -26.75 -14.91 37.50
N ALA A 196 -27.33 -13.99 38.34
CA ALA A 196 -27.49 -12.60 37.93
C ALA A 196 -26.18 -11.88 37.55
N GLU A 197 -25.07 -12.20 38.24
CA GLU A 197 -23.76 -11.65 37.94
C GLU A 197 -23.19 -12.19 36.59
N GLY A 198 -23.37 -13.49 36.37
CA GLY A 198 -22.99 -14.15 35.11
C GLY A 198 -23.77 -13.61 33.89
N PHE A 199 -25.05 -13.25 34.09
CA PHE A 199 -25.89 -12.66 33.06
C PHE A 199 -25.35 -11.31 32.55
N GLN A 200 -24.90 -10.43 33.47
CA GLN A 200 -24.31 -9.15 33.11
C GLN A 200 -22.99 -9.31 32.31
N ALA A 201 -22.19 -10.32 32.64
CA ALA A 201 -20.98 -10.63 31.92
C ALA A 201 -21.28 -11.13 30.49
N LEU A 202 -22.27 -12.01 30.34
CA LEU A 202 -22.72 -12.52 29.04
C LEU A 202 -23.30 -11.42 28.15
N GLN A 203 -24.03 -10.44 28.67
CA GLN A 203 -24.57 -9.31 27.90
C GLN A 203 -23.48 -8.39 27.32
N LYS A 204 -22.26 -8.41 27.84
CA LYS A 204 -21.13 -7.63 27.28
C LYS A 204 -20.55 -8.25 26.02
N GLU A 205 -20.63 -9.58 25.90
CA GLU A 205 -20.00 -10.32 24.80
C GLU A 205 -20.99 -10.92 23.80
N PHE A 206 -22.25 -11.14 24.24
CA PHE A 206 -23.28 -11.83 23.47
C PHE A 206 -24.55 -11.01 23.38
N SER A 207 -25.25 -11.11 22.25
CA SER A 207 -26.65 -10.74 22.16
C SER A 207 -27.49 -11.82 22.85
N VAL A 208 -28.19 -11.47 23.93
CA VAL A 208 -28.93 -12.43 24.75
C VAL A 208 -30.43 -12.25 24.51
N ARG A 209 -31.11 -13.33 24.11
CA ARG A 209 -32.57 -13.35 23.94
C ARG A 209 -33.15 -14.43 24.85
N HIS A 210 -34.16 -14.07 25.68
CA HIS A 210 -34.90 -15.02 26.51
C HIS A 210 -36.09 -15.57 25.73
N ASP A 211 -36.22 -16.88 25.73
CA ASP A 211 -37.45 -17.58 25.30
C ASP A 211 -38.24 -18.00 26.54
N PRO A 212 -39.41 -17.37 26.78
CA PRO A 212 -40.21 -17.67 27.97
C PRO A 212 -40.91 -19.02 27.87
N ILE A 213 -41.09 -19.61 26.66
CA ILE A 213 -41.81 -20.87 26.47
C ILE A 213 -40.90 -22.05 26.88
N SER A 214 -39.66 -22.06 26.36
CA SER A 214 -38.68 -23.09 26.67
C SER A 214 -37.89 -22.78 27.95
N ASN A 215 -38.03 -21.59 28.52
CA ASN A 215 -37.26 -21.07 29.64
C ASN A 215 -35.75 -21.20 29.42
N THR A 216 -35.30 -20.75 28.23
CA THR A 216 -33.90 -20.78 27.81
C THR A 216 -33.44 -19.40 27.39
N TYR A 217 -32.10 -19.16 27.48
CA TYR A 217 -31.45 -18.02 26.84
C TYR A 217 -30.78 -18.47 25.56
N THR A 218 -31.04 -17.77 24.46
CA THR A 218 -30.28 -17.87 23.22
C THR A 218 -29.23 -16.79 23.24
N LEU A 219 -27.97 -17.20 23.21
CA LEU A 219 -26.78 -16.34 23.14
C LEU A 219 -26.33 -16.30 21.69
N ARG A 220 -26.12 -15.11 21.13
CA ARG A 220 -25.56 -14.96 19.77
C ARG A 220 -24.30 -14.10 19.84
N LYS A 221 -23.23 -14.58 19.19
CA LYS A 221 -21.98 -13.83 19.03
C LYS A 221 -21.69 -13.72 17.54
N HIS A 222 -21.50 -12.46 17.09
CA HIS A 222 -21.05 -12.16 15.75
C HIS A 222 -19.53 -12.13 15.75
N THR A 223 -18.89 -12.89 14.88
CA THR A 223 -17.44 -12.88 14.67
C THR A 223 -17.14 -12.67 13.20
N ALA A 224 -16.01 -12.02 12.92
CA ALA A 224 -15.52 -11.92 11.56
C ALA A 224 -14.75 -13.21 11.24
N GLY A 225 -15.20 -13.93 10.23
CA GLY A 225 -14.52 -15.09 9.67
C GLY A 225 -13.44 -14.69 8.67
N PRO A 226 -12.99 -15.64 7.83
CA PRO A 226 -12.01 -15.41 6.79
C PRO A 226 -12.53 -14.38 5.77
N ILE A 227 -11.59 -13.68 5.13
CA ILE A 227 -11.93 -12.73 4.08
C ILE A 227 -12.10 -13.47 2.76
N LEU A 228 -13.22 -13.22 2.08
CA LEU A 228 -13.57 -13.83 0.80
C LEU A 228 -13.71 -12.77 -0.28
N ILE A 229 -13.23 -13.09 -1.47
CA ILE A 229 -13.53 -12.35 -2.70
C ILE A 229 -14.65 -13.09 -3.41
N THR A 230 -15.81 -12.44 -3.60
CA THR A 230 -17.02 -13.08 -4.14
C THR A 230 -17.71 -12.21 -5.18
N ASN A 231 -18.53 -12.81 -6.05
CA ASN A 231 -19.45 -12.10 -6.95
C ASN A 231 -20.87 -11.96 -6.37
N TYR A 232 -21.03 -12.19 -5.08
CA TYR A 232 -22.26 -12.06 -4.31
C TYR A 232 -21.97 -11.46 -2.94
N ASP A 233 -22.98 -10.91 -2.28
CA ASP A 233 -22.84 -10.38 -0.93
C ASP A 233 -22.79 -11.54 0.09
N PRO A 234 -21.68 -11.77 0.81
CA PRO A 234 -21.56 -12.85 1.80
C PRO A 234 -22.55 -12.71 2.98
N ALA A 235 -23.06 -11.50 3.24
CA ALA A 235 -24.04 -11.28 4.28
C ALA A 235 -25.41 -11.90 3.99
N LEU A 236 -25.69 -12.19 2.71
CA LEU A 236 -26.96 -12.80 2.26
C LEU A 236 -26.94 -14.34 2.33
N LEU A 237 -25.80 -14.96 2.62
CA LEU A 237 -25.68 -16.41 2.76
C LEU A 237 -26.45 -16.92 3.98
N SER A 238 -26.91 -18.17 3.92
CA SER A 238 -27.41 -18.90 5.10
C SER A 238 -26.30 -19.19 6.11
N ASP A 239 -26.67 -19.52 7.35
CA ASP A 239 -25.68 -19.87 8.39
C ASP A 239 -24.91 -21.14 7.97
N GLU A 240 -25.58 -22.13 7.37
CA GLU A 240 -24.95 -23.37 6.89
C GLU A 240 -23.92 -23.11 5.77
N GLU A 241 -24.22 -22.20 4.83
CA GLU A 241 -23.28 -21.86 3.77
C GLU A 241 -22.06 -21.12 4.32
N ARG A 242 -22.26 -20.25 5.31
CA ARG A 242 -21.17 -19.54 5.99
C ARG A 242 -20.28 -20.50 6.77
N ASP A 243 -20.86 -21.43 7.49
CA ASP A 243 -20.11 -22.46 8.24
C ASP A 243 -19.30 -23.33 7.28
N GLN A 244 -19.87 -23.78 6.15
CA GLN A 244 -19.14 -24.54 5.13
C GLN A 244 -17.94 -23.77 4.54
N LEU A 245 -18.10 -22.47 4.27
CA LEU A 245 -17.01 -21.63 3.76
C LEU A 245 -15.95 -21.39 4.84
N ASN A 246 -16.36 -21.29 6.11
CA ASN A 246 -15.44 -21.16 7.24
C ASN A 246 -14.62 -22.43 7.46
N ASP A 247 -15.28 -23.61 7.43
CA ASP A 247 -14.61 -24.91 7.58
C ASP A 247 -13.56 -25.13 6.47
N MET A 248 -13.85 -24.68 5.26
CA MET A 248 -12.88 -24.72 4.17
C MET A 248 -11.67 -23.80 4.40
N ALA A 249 -11.84 -22.76 5.19
CA ALA A 249 -10.79 -21.79 5.47
C ALA A 249 -9.83 -22.24 6.57
N ASP A 250 -10.18 -23.21 7.39
CA ASP A 250 -9.33 -23.72 8.47
C ASP A 250 -7.99 -24.28 7.98
N ASP A 251 -7.93 -24.74 6.72
CA ASP A 251 -6.71 -25.25 6.09
C ASP A 251 -5.86 -24.15 5.43
N TRP A 252 -6.28 -22.86 5.47
CA TRP A 252 -5.60 -21.78 4.77
C TRP A 252 -4.61 -21.04 5.67
N ASP A 253 -3.50 -20.62 5.06
CA ASP A 253 -2.51 -19.79 5.72
C ASP A 253 -3.04 -18.35 5.88
N VAL A 254 -2.52 -17.62 6.87
CA VAL A 254 -2.83 -16.19 7.10
C VAL A 254 -2.59 -15.33 5.86
N SER A 255 -1.69 -15.77 4.99
CA SER A 255 -1.35 -15.13 3.71
C SER A 255 -2.18 -15.59 2.53
N ASP A 256 -3.12 -16.51 2.72
CA ASP A 256 -4.00 -17.00 1.66
C ASP A 256 -5.30 -16.19 1.67
N ILE A 257 -5.76 -15.69 0.53
CA ILE A 257 -7.05 -15.02 0.38
C ILE A 257 -7.94 -15.85 -0.54
N ALA A 258 -9.08 -16.24 -0.03
CA ALA A 258 -10.02 -17.08 -0.76
C ALA A 258 -10.90 -16.28 -1.71
N PHE A 259 -11.37 -16.96 -2.75
CA PHE A 259 -12.42 -16.46 -3.62
C PHE A 259 -13.42 -17.56 -3.98
N ASP A 260 -14.68 -17.14 -4.16
CA ASP A 260 -15.80 -18.00 -4.56
C ASP A 260 -16.68 -17.25 -5.57
N ILE A 261 -16.61 -17.65 -6.83
CA ILE A 261 -17.40 -17.09 -7.92
C ILE A 261 -18.48 -18.09 -8.30
N ARG A 262 -19.76 -17.74 -8.06
CA ARG A 262 -20.92 -18.61 -8.28
C ARG A 262 -21.59 -18.32 -9.61
N ALA A 263 -22.19 -19.38 -10.19
CA ALA A 263 -22.78 -19.37 -11.53
C ALA A 263 -24.01 -18.45 -11.66
N ASP A 264 -24.76 -18.28 -10.59
CA ASP A 264 -26.04 -17.54 -10.54
C ASP A 264 -25.88 -16.01 -10.32
N HIS A 265 -24.64 -15.53 -10.29
CA HIS A 265 -24.32 -14.12 -10.12
C HIS A 265 -23.53 -13.55 -11.32
N TYR A 266 -23.33 -12.24 -11.35
CA TYR A 266 -22.55 -11.59 -12.41
C TYR A 266 -21.14 -12.17 -12.52
N GLY A 267 -20.68 -12.45 -13.73
CA GLY A 267 -19.41 -13.16 -13.97
C GLY A 267 -19.53 -14.69 -13.81
N GLY A 268 -20.69 -15.21 -13.45
CA GLY A 268 -20.90 -16.65 -13.19
C GLY A 268 -20.83 -17.57 -14.41
N ALA A 269 -20.61 -17.05 -15.63
CA ALA A 269 -20.33 -17.89 -16.80
C ALA A 269 -19.04 -18.71 -16.65
N TRP A 270 -18.17 -18.31 -15.73
CA TRP A 270 -16.99 -19.06 -15.32
C TRP A 270 -16.94 -19.19 -13.79
N PRO A 271 -17.74 -20.11 -13.23
CA PRO A 271 -17.73 -20.33 -11.79
C PRO A 271 -16.40 -20.95 -11.38
N MET A 272 -15.82 -20.43 -10.31
CA MET A 272 -14.52 -20.88 -9.83
C MET A 272 -14.37 -20.62 -8.33
N ARG A 273 -13.65 -21.50 -7.67
CA ARG A 273 -13.32 -21.40 -6.25
C ARG A 273 -11.84 -21.67 -6.04
N GLY A 274 -11.22 -20.94 -5.13
CA GLY A 274 -9.80 -21.13 -4.87
C GLY A 274 -9.23 -20.13 -3.88
N VAL A 275 -7.91 -20.08 -3.84
CA VAL A 275 -7.16 -19.15 -2.97
C VAL A 275 -6.00 -18.52 -3.75
N PHE A 276 -5.74 -17.25 -3.49
CA PHE A 276 -4.51 -16.59 -3.87
C PHE A 276 -3.54 -16.63 -2.71
N ARG A 277 -2.32 -17.10 -2.94
CA ARG A 277 -1.22 -17.00 -1.98
C ARG A 277 -0.47 -15.70 -2.19
N LEU A 278 -0.35 -14.89 -1.13
CA LEU A 278 0.28 -13.59 -1.19
C LEU A 278 1.81 -13.68 -1.06
N ARG A 279 2.48 -12.68 -1.63
CA ARG A 279 3.94 -12.49 -1.56
C ARG A 279 4.34 -11.72 -0.30
N SER A 280 5.60 -11.87 0.08
CA SER A 280 6.30 -10.92 0.95
C SER A 280 6.75 -9.69 0.15
N PHE A 281 7.07 -8.58 0.84
CA PHE A 281 7.59 -7.39 0.17
C PHE A 281 8.91 -7.67 -0.59
N HIS A 282 9.79 -8.47 -0.01
CA HIS A 282 11.00 -8.95 -0.68
C HIS A 282 10.69 -9.67 -2.00
N SER A 283 9.70 -10.55 -1.98
CA SER A 283 9.27 -11.29 -3.18
C SER A 283 8.64 -10.37 -4.23
N ILE A 284 7.95 -9.29 -3.82
CA ILE A 284 7.41 -8.28 -4.74
C ILE A 284 8.55 -7.55 -5.47
N LEU A 285 9.57 -7.10 -4.74
CA LEU A 285 10.74 -6.45 -5.35
C LEU A 285 11.44 -7.39 -6.33
N GLY A 286 11.58 -8.68 -5.97
CA GLY A 286 12.15 -9.71 -6.84
C GLY A 286 11.30 -9.96 -8.09
N PHE A 287 9.98 -9.92 -7.96
CA PHE A 287 9.06 -10.06 -9.09
C PHE A 287 9.16 -8.86 -10.04
N LEU A 288 9.12 -7.64 -9.53
CA LEU A 288 9.28 -6.43 -10.32
C LEU A 288 10.67 -6.34 -10.97
N GLY A 289 11.71 -6.79 -10.26
CA GLY A 289 13.05 -6.89 -10.83
C GLY A 289 13.12 -7.82 -12.04
N LYS A 290 12.39 -8.93 -12.05
CA LYS A 290 12.33 -9.83 -13.22
C LYS A 290 11.65 -9.18 -14.43
N ALA A 291 10.73 -8.25 -14.23
CA ALA A 291 10.10 -7.49 -15.30
C ALA A 291 11.08 -6.56 -16.06
N ILE A 292 12.28 -6.31 -15.52
CA ILE A 292 13.35 -5.57 -16.19
C ILE A 292 14.07 -6.42 -17.27
N GLY A 293 14.02 -7.74 -17.15
CA GLY A 293 14.75 -8.67 -18.01
C GLY A 293 13.95 -9.26 -19.17
N ALA A 294 14.53 -10.27 -19.81
CA ALA A 294 13.91 -11.01 -20.91
C ALA A 294 12.67 -11.83 -20.52
N ASP A 295 12.43 -11.96 -19.22
CA ASP A 295 11.27 -12.67 -18.67
C ASP A 295 10.14 -11.71 -18.28
N ALA A 296 10.13 -10.54 -18.88
CA ALA A 296 9.04 -9.58 -18.75
C ALA A 296 7.70 -10.23 -19.13
N GLY A 297 6.61 -9.75 -18.52
CA GLY A 297 5.27 -10.20 -18.86
C GLY A 297 4.99 -10.07 -20.37
N TYR A 298 3.96 -10.75 -20.82
CA TYR A 298 3.44 -10.68 -22.17
C TYR A 298 1.93 -10.58 -22.11
N HIS A 299 1.33 -10.18 -23.25
CA HIS A 299 -0.11 -10.03 -23.34
C HIS A 299 -0.83 -11.36 -23.16
N VAL A 300 -1.85 -11.35 -22.30
CA VAL A 300 -2.73 -12.50 -22.08
C VAL A 300 -4.17 -12.03 -22.28
N ASP A 301 -4.84 -12.63 -23.25
CA ASP A 301 -6.25 -12.38 -23.50
C ASP A 301 -7.11 -12.91 -22.34
N LYS A 302 -8.19 -12.20 -22.05
CA LYS A 302 -9.19 -12.67 -21.12
C LYS A 302 -9.85 -13.99 -21.60
N ASP A 303 -10.33 -14.80 -20.66
CA ASP A 303 -11.14 -15.97 -21.02
C ASP A 303 -12.45 -15.54 -21.71
N VAL A 304 -12.94 -16.34 -22.65
CA VAL A 304 -14.17 -16.06 -23.41
C VAL A 304 -15.42 -15.93 -22.52
N ARG A 305 -15.40 -16.52 -21.34
CA ARG A 305 -16.47 -16.47 -20.34
C ARG A 305 -16.40 -15.23 -19.45
N THR A 306 -15.29 -14.48 -19.53
CA THR A 306 -15.08 -13.25 -18.76
C THR A 306 -15.95 -12.13 -19.32
N PRO A 307 -16.69 -11.40 -18.46
CA PRO A 307 -17.44 -10.22 -18.87
C PRO A 307 -16.57 -9.17 -19.60
N PRO A 308 -17.15 -8.18 -20.26
CA PRO A 308 -16.38 -7.05 -20.79
C PRO A 308 -15.56 -6.38 -19.69
N ILE A 309 -14.29 -6.10 -19.94
CA ILE A 309 -13.46 -5.25 -19.11
C ILE A 309 -13.76 -3.82 -19.54
N LEU A 310 -14.23 -2.99 -18.60
CA LEU A 310 -14.71 -1.63 -18.91
C LEU A 310 -13.56 -0.67 -19.15
N ASN A 311 -12.49 -0.82 -18.40
CA ASN A 311 -11.26 -0.09 -18.62
C ASN A 311 -10.38 -0.99 -19.46
N ASP A 312 -10.06 -0.59 -20.67
CA ASP A 312 -9.21 -1.35 -21.63
C ASP A 312 -7.75 -1.51 -21.11
N GLU A 313 -7.59 -1.62 -19.77
CA GLU A 313 -6.34 -1.67 -19.05
C GLU A 313 -5.92 -3.13 -18.82
N ASN A 314 -5.32 -3.74 -19.82
CA ASN A 314 -4.64 -5.03 -19.67
C ASN A 314 -3.18 -4.92 -20.14
N PRO A 315 -2.31 -4.19 -19.40
CA PRO A 315 -0.91 -4.07 -19.80
C PRO A 315 -0.16 -5.40 -19.64
N ASP A 316 0.85 -5.62 -20.51
CA ASP A 316 1.68 -6.82 -20.47
C ASP A 316 2.46 -6.94 -19.15
N LEU A 317 2.89 -5.82 -18.60
CA LEU A 317 3.70 -5.74 -17.38
C LEU A 317 2.88 -5.22 -16.19
N THR A 318 3.15 -5.72 -15.01
CA THR A 318 2.57 -5.19 -13.76
C THR A 318 3.04 -3.76 -13.49
N MET A 319 4.27 -3.43 -13.85
CA MET A 319 4.83 -2.09 -13.84
C MET A 319 5.95 -2.02 -14.88
N GLU A 320 5.90 -1.06 -15.78
CA GLU A 320 6.92 -0.88 -16.80
C GLU A 320 8.01 0.08 -16.30
N LEU A 321 9.26 -0.42 -16.33
CA LEU A 321 10.44 0.34 -15.98
C LEU A 321 11.27 0.63 -17.22
N GLU A 322 11.64 1.88 -17.39
CA GLU A 322 12.58 2.34 -18.41
C GLU A 322 14.01 2.29 -17.88
N ILE A 323 14.92 1.71 -18.70
CA ILE A 323 16.35 1.67 -18.39
C ILE A 323 17.10 2.36 -19.50
N SER A 324 17.82 3.41 -19.18
CA SER A 324 18.57 4.20 -20.16
C SER A 324 19.99 4.51 -19.66
N ARG A 325 20.85 4.95 -20.59
CA ARG A 325 22.15 5.54 -20.26
C ARG A 325 22.09 7.06 -20.14
N ILE A 326 20.99 7.64 -20.57
CA ILE A 326 20.75 9.10 -20.56
C ILE A 326 19.63 9.36 -19.57
N PRO A 327 19.67 10.47 -18.81
CA PRO A 327 18.56 10.82 -17.92
C PRO A 327 17.24 10.87 -18.68
N PRO A 328 16.18 10.20 -18.22
CA PRO A 328 14.87 10.29 -18.83
C PRO A 328 14.32 11.71 -18.68
N SER A 329 13.82 12.29 -19.77
CA SER A 329 13.36 13.70 -19.78
C SER A 329 11.97 13.90 -19.18
N GLU A 330 11.16 12.85 -19.11
CA GLU A 330 9.74 12.93 -18.76
C GLU A 330 9.33 11.98 -17.61
N ALA A 331 10.30 11.42 -16.89
CA ALA A 331 9.99 10.52 -15.79
C ALA A 331 9.72 11.27 -14.50
N ASP A 332 8.55 11.03 -13.88
CA ASP A 332 8.21 11.60 -12.56
C ASP A 332 9.18 11.09 -11.48
N ILE A 333 9.63 9.84 -11.59
CA ILE A 333 10.53 9.19 -10.66
C ILE A 333 11.63 8.48 -11.41
N SER A 334 12.88 8.87 -11.17
CA SER A 334 14.05 8.24 -11.73
C SER A 334 15.24 8.23 -10.78
N VAL A 335 16.12 7.25 -10.95
CA VAL A 335 17.35 7.13 -10.16
C VAL A 335 18.51 6.62 -11.01
N ARG A 336 19.71 7.18 -10.79
CA ARG A 336 20.94 6.64 -11.39
C ARG A 336 21.57 5.59 -10.49
N TRP A 337 21.82 4.40 -11.04
CA TRP A 337 22.50 3.32 -10.36
C TRP A 337 23.30 2.46 -11.35
N ASN A 338 24.56 2.14 -11.02
CA ASN A 338 25.50 1.38 -11.88
C ASN A 338 25.54 1.89 -13.33
N ASP A 339 25.77 3.21 -13.50
CA ASP A 339 25.87 3.91 -14.79
C ASP A 339 24.65 3.79 -15.72
N ARG A 340 23.49 3.44 -15.15
CA ARG A 340 22.19 3.45 -15.82
C ARG A 340 21.19 4.24 -15.02
N PHE A 341 20.21 4.78 -15.72
CA PHE A 341 19.00 5.36 -15.12
C PHE A 341 17.90 4.32 -15.12
N TYR A 342 17.22 4.23 -14.01
CA TYR A 342 16.01 3.44 -13.84
C TYR A 342 14.87 4.40 -13.56
N ALA A 343 13.78 4.30 -14.30
CA ALA A 343 12.62 5.18 -14.16
C ALA A 343 11.33 4.39 -14.29
N VAL A 344 10.28 4.84 -13.63
CA VAL A 344 8.92 4.38 -13.93
C VAL A 344 8.49 5.02 -15.24
N LYS A 345 8.00 4.22 -16.18
CA LYS A 345 7.53 4.74 -17.47
C LYS A 345 6.19 5.45 -17.27
N THR A 346 6.22 6.76 -17.26
CA THR A 346 5.04 7.63 -17.03
C THR A 346 4.49 8.26 -18.33
N THR A 347 4.88 7.70 -19.46
CA THR A 347 4.41 8.09 -20.82
C THR A 347 3.75 6.91 -21.52
N GLY A 348 2.93 7.20 -22.55
CA GLY A 348 2.23 6.18 -23.34
C GLY A 348 0.89 5.73 -22.73
N PRO A 349 0.27 4.68 -23.29
CA PRO A 349 -1.10 4.28 -22.96
C PRO A 349 -1.28 3.82 -21.50
N TYR A 350 -0.23 3.24 -20.91
CA TYR A 350 -0.27 2.71 -19.54
C TYR A 350 0.42 3.63 -18.52
N ALA A 351 0.60 4.90 -18.83
CA ALA A 351 1.25 5.87 -17.93
C ALA A 351 0.55 5.97 -16.56
N ARG A 352 -0.78 6.00 -16.55
CA ARG A 352 -1.58 6.03 -15.33
C ARG A 352 -1.40 4.73 -14.53
N TRP A 353 -1.54 3.58 -15.18
CA TRP A 353 -1.33 2.26 -14.57
C TRP A 353 0.04 2.17 -13.88
N ASN A 354 1.11 2.61 -14.54
CA ASN A 354 2.45 2.56 -13.97
C ASN A 354 2.61 3.47 -12.74
N ARG A 355 1.95 4.65 -12.73
CA ARG A 355 1.91 5.51 -11.53
C ARG A 355 1.16 4.83 -10.39
N ASP A 356 -0.01 4.25 -10.67
CA ASP A 356 -0.82 3.54 -9.68
C ASP A 356 -0.06 2.31 -9.14
N ALA A 357 0.66 1.58 -10.00
CA ALA A 357 1.52 0.47 -9.61
C ALA A 357 2.67 0.90 -8.68
N PHE A 358 3.31 2.03 -8.99
CA PHE A 358 4.37 2.56 -8.13
C PHE A 358 3.83 3.09 -6.81
N GLN A 359 2.69 3.77 -6.83
CA GLN A 359 2.01 4.22 -5.61
C GLN A 359 1.63 3.03 -4.72
N LEU A 360 1.10 1.95 -5.31
CA LEU A 360 0.82 0.72 -4.59
C LEU A 360 2.07 0.12 -3.96
N LEU A 361 3.18 0.05 -4.71
CA LEU A 361 4.46 -0.43 -4.18
C LEU A 361 4.93 0.40 -2.98
N PHE A 362 4.80 1.73 -3.06
CA PHE A 362 5.14 2.64 -1.97
C PHE A 362 4.28 2.37 -0.73
N LEU A 363 2.97 2.20 -0.88
CA LEU A 363 2.07 1.84 0.22
C LEU A 363 2.42 0.49 0.85
N LEU A 364 2.74 -0.52 0.04
CA LEU A 364 3.16 -1.83 0.53
C LEU A 364 4.47 -1.74 1.32
N PHE A 365 5.40 -0.88 0.90
CA PHE A 365 6.59 -0.58 1.70
C PHE A 365 6.23 0.04 3.05
N GLN A 366 5.37 1.05 3.06
CA GLN A 366 4.89 1.69 4.30
C GLN A 366 4.21 0.68 5.25
N MET A 367 3.47 -0.29 4.70
CA MET A 367 2.86 -1.37 5.50
C MET A 367 3.88 -2.38 6.06
N THR A 368 5.11 -2.38 5.55
CA THR A 368 6.20 -3.28 5.99
C THR A 368 7.04 -2.64 7.08
N VAL A 369 7.22 -1.31 7.00
CA VAL A 369 7.97 -0.54 7.99
C VAL A 369 7.03 -0.12 9.12
N THR A 370 7.33 -0.51 10.38
CA THR A 370 6.56 -0.04 11.54
C THR A 370 7.17 1.22 12.11
N ASP A 371 8.22 1.18 12.86
CA ASP A 371 8.80 2.38 13.45
C ASP A 371 10.25 2.59 12.96
N ILE A 372 10.52 3.78 12.45
CA ILE A 372 11.89 4.24 12.24
C ILE A 372 12.44 4.58 13.62
N PRO A 373 13.61 4.03 14.02
CA PRO A 373 14.20 4.34 15.31
C PRO A 373 14.35 5.86 15.48
N ARG A 374 13.72 6.43 16.51
CA ARG A 374 13.87 7.84 16.80
C ARG A 374 15.23 8.06 17.45
N VAL A 375 16.15 8.66 16.73
CA VAL A 375 17.36 9.22 17.35
C VAL A 375 16.90 10.39 18.21
N GLY A 376 17.28 10.40 19.49
CA GLY A 376 16.82 11.39 20.47
C GLY A 376 16.86 12.82 19.92
N VAL A 377 15.72 13.51 20.03
CA VAL A 377 15.56 14.89 19.54
C VAL A 377 16.55 15.77 20.30
N PRO A 378 17.47 16.49 19.64
CA PRO A 378 18.22 17.54 20.32
C PRO A 378 17.21 18.56 20.87
N SER A 379 17.21 18.77 22.17
CA SER A 379 16.35 19.78 22.79
C SER A 379 16.67 21.16 22.19
N ILE A 380 15.69 21.79 21.56
CA ILE A 380 15.85 23.14 21.02
C ILE A 380 15.93 24.08 22.22
N THR A 381 17.13 24.59 22.54
CA THR A 381 17.29 25.69 23.48
C THR A 381 17.09 26.98 22.68
N ILE A 382 15.94 27.63 22.84
CA ILE A 382 15.72 28.97 22.32
C ILE A 382 16.52 29.91 23.24
N ALA A 383 17.71 30.32 22.80
CA ALA A 383 18.40 31.42 23.44
C ALA A 383 17.65 32.73 23.12
N LYS A 384 17.20 33.43 24.19
CA LYS A 384 16.61 34.76 24.12
C LYS A 384 17.65 35.81 23.77
#